data_6a894015de2c4a0f9966774acd7a9cf2
#
_entry.id   6a894015de2c4a0f9966774acd7a9cf2
#
_cell.length_a   1.000
_cell.length_b   1.000
_cell.length_c   1.000
_cell.angle_alpha   90.00
_cell.angle_beta   90.00
_cell.angle_gamma   90.00
#
_symmetry.space_group_name_H-M   'P 1'
#
loop_
_entity.id
_entity.type
_entity.pdbx_description
1 polymer ?
#
loop_
_entity_poly.entity_id
_entity_poly.type
_entity_poly.pdbx_seq_one_letter_code
_entity_poly.pdbx_strand_id
1 'polypeptide(L)'
;MTPFDSPRWVFIDADLERHLAALLPVIERQLPLRLGGASTRAPVARIVTSLEAAAPDGGPTLVLPPVDDGRASHSSRRIRFADDPRVPWPYNGRALDVQVDIDTSAQESLRHAPGCVLATDDAGLPLWSLESAGTSTRYRTAMKAPRAPVGADAGLAIGNERFVHALPLFDFLHGAAGGQALHPPALRASYIIDDPNLHWPTYGYADYRDIAESARRHRYHVAFATIPLDGWWVHARTADIFRASPDALSLLIHGNNHARQELAQDLSPRECATLLRQAIARIEQLEAKARLPVSRVMVPPHGACSSRMLAQMPRQGFESACISAGSLRAHNAGQEWTRSLGIAPTERVEGCPVLPRWAFAGTTDAILLTAAYLGQPLVLRGHHQDLKTGLDVMESFAKSINALGDVAWGSLADLSRRSYRHRTDGSTSIVEPITNRVEVEIAPGIETLRLPRDGSTWIVDGIASPPSPGGGLDVPATAGRTVTLVRGTPPATLEAPDPVSPTSTRLIVRRLLTETRDRLRVE
;
A
#
# COMPACT_ATOMS: atom_id res chain seq x y z
N MET A 1 -18.97 -3.12 -8.84
CA MET A 1 -18.67 -3.88 -10.08
C MET A 1 -17.17 -4.14 -10.10
N THR A 2 -16.73 -5.34 -10.48
CA THR A 2 -15.31 -5.61 -10.67
C THR A 2 -14.84 -4.92 -11.94
N PRO A 3 -13.58 -4.44 -12.00
CA PRO A 3 -13.02 -3.82 -13.20
C PRO A 3 -12.82 -4.79 -14.38
N PHE A 4 -13.22 -6.06 -14.21
CA PHE A 4 -12.97 -7.13 -15.16
C PHE A 4 -14.23 -7.55 -15.90
N ASP A 5 -14.18 -7.55 -17.23
CA ASP A 5 -15.34 -7.82 -18.10
C ASP A 5 -15.83 -9.28 -18.04
N SER A 6 -14.93 -10.24 -17.75
CA SER A 6 -15.26 -11.68 -17.70
C SER A 6 -14.34 -12.41 -16.71
N PRO A 7 -14.68 -12.38 -15.41
CA PRO A 7 -13.85 -13.05 -14.42
C PRO A 7 -13.84 -14.57 -14.65
N ARG A 8 -12.66 -15.18 -14.48
CA ARG A 8 -12.48 -16.62 -14.57
C ARG A 8 -12.98 -17.30 -13.30
N TRP A 9 -13.55 -18.47 -13.43
CA TRP A 9 -14.08 -19.23 -12.31
C TRP A 9 -13.01 -20.13 -11.68
N VAL A 10 -12.87 -20.06 -10.35
CA VAL A 10 -12.02 -20.96 -9.54
C VAL A 10 -12.91 -21.69 -8.55
N PHE A 11 -12.83 -23.01 -8.58
CA PHE A 11 -13.53 -23.86 -7.60
C PHE A 11 -12.81 -23.80 -6.25
N ILE A 12 -13.58 -23.74 -5.17
CA ILE A 12 -13.09 -23.85 -3.79
C ILE A 12 -14.00 -24.79 -2.99
N ASP A 13 -13.38 -25.68 -2.20
CA ASP A 13 -14.13 -26.58 -1.29
C ASP A 13 -14.99 -25.78 -0.31
N ALA A 14 -16.18 -26.28 -0.01
CA ALA A 14 -17.16 -25.59 0.83
C ALA A 14 -16.64 -25.26 2.24
N ASP A 15 -15.79 -26.09 2.81
CA ASP A 15 -15.18 -25.85 4.13
C ASP A 15 -14.15 -24.71 4.06
N LEU A 16 -13.32 -24.70 3.02
CA LEU A 16 -12.38 -23.61 2.76
C LEU A 16 -13.10 -22.31 2.41
N GLU A 17 -14.19 -22.38 1.62
CA GLU A 17 -15.01 -21.22 1.30
C GLU A 17 -15.54 -20.54 2.57
N ARG A 18 -16.08 -21.33 3.51
CA ARG A 18 -16.53 -20.81 4.82
C ARG A 18 -15.37 -20.27 5.67
N HIS A 19 -14.23 -20.95 5.66
CA HIS A 19 -13.05 -20.58 6.44
C HIS A 19 -12.42 -19.27 5.98
N LEU A 20 -12.43 -19.00 4.66
CA LEU A 20 -11.84 -17.84 4.00
C LEU A 20 -12.87 -16.76 3.62
N ALA A 21 -14.11 -16.89 4.03
CA ALA A 21 -15.26 -16.12 3.51
C ALA A 21 -15.08 -14.60 3.53
N ALA A 22 -14.38 -14.04 4.52
CA ALA A 22 -14.08 -12.60 4.57
C ALA A 22 -12.94 -12.18 3.62
N LEU A 23 -12.06 -13.11 3.23
CA LEU A 23 -10.91 -12.85 2.37
C LEU A 23 -11.28 -12.95 0.87
N LEU A 24 -12.17 -13.86 0.49
CA LEU A 24 -12.53 -14.11 -0.91
C LEU A 24 -13.00 -12.84 -1.65
N PRO A 25 -13.91 -12.00 -1.11
CA PRO A 25 -14.33 -10.76 -1.78
C PRO A 25 -13.19 -9.75 -1.96
N VAL A 26 -12.19 -9.77 -1.08
CA VAL A 26 -11.01 -8.89 -1.17
C VAL A 26 -10.14 -9.33 -2.34
N ILE A 27 -9.92 -10.63 -2.51
CA ILE A 27 -9.19 -11.22 -3.63
C ILE A 27 -9.90 -10.93 -4.95
N GLU A 28 -11.22 -11.16 -5.03
CA GLU A 28 -12.03 -10.92 -6.23
C GLU A 28 -12.06 -9.47 -6.70
N ARG A 29 -11.83 -8.52 -5.80
CA ARG A 29 -11.66 -7.11 -6.17
C ARG A 29 -10.31 -6.82 -6.82
N GLN A 30 -9.29 -7.65 -6.54
CA GLN A 30 -7.93 -7.43 -7.00
C GLN A 30 -7.58 -8.27 -8.23
N LEU A 31 -8.22 -9.42 -8.40
CA LEU A 31 -7.96 -10.38 -9.48
C LEU A 31 -9.20 -10.59 -10.34
N PRO A 32 -9.03 -10.88 -11.65
CA PRO A 32 -10.13 -11.18 -12.57
C PRO A 32 -10.69 -12.60 -12.33
N LEU A 33 -11.04 -12.90 -11.08
CA LEU A 33 -11.49 -14.21 -10.63
C LEU A 33 -12.85 -14.13 -9.95
N ARG A 34 -13.57 -15.28 -9.95
CA ARG A 34 -14.69 -15.59 -9.08
C ARG A 34 -14.40 -16.90 -8.35
N LEU A 35 -14.57 -16.90 -7.03
CA LEU A 35 -14.27 -18.04 -6.17
C LEU A 35 -15.55 -18.57 -5.53
N GLY A 36 -15.76 -19.90 -5.55
CA GLY A 36 -16.89 -20.53 -4.88
C GLY A 36 -17.04 -22.00 -5.21
N GLY A 37 -17.91 -22.71 -4.44
CA GLY A 37 -18.13 -24.15 -4.56
C GLY A 37 -19.05 -24.55 -5.71
N ALA A 38 -19.88 -23.66 -6.25
CA ALA A 38 -20.86 -23.99 -7.29
C ALA A 38 -20.86 -22.99 -8.44
N SER A 39 -20.78 -23.50 -9.68
CA SER A 39 -20.96 -22.73 -10.92
C SER A 39 -21.37 -23.67 -12.06
N THR A 40 -22.07 -23.12 -13.04
CA THR A 40 -22.35 -23.80 -14.32
C THR A 40 -21.15 -23.75 -15.27
N ARG A 41 -20.10 -22.99 -14.95
CA ARG A 41 -18.89 -22.86 -15.75
C ARG A 41 -17.82 -23.84 -15.28
N ALA A 42 -17.06 -24.41 -16.20
CA ALA A 42 -15.88 -25.19 -15.86
C ALA A 42 -14.84 -24.33 -15.13
N PRO A 43 -14.29 -24.75 -13.99
CA PRO A 43 -13.28 -24.00 -13.28
C PRO A 43 -11.94 -24.01 -14.04
N VAL A 44 -11.24 -22.88 -14.03
CA VAL A 44 -9.86 -22.78 -14.58
C VAL A 44 -8.81 -23.32 -13.62
N ALA A 45 -9.15 -23.40 -12.33
CA ALA A 45 -8.29 -23.90 -11.24
C ALA A 45 -9.15 -24.35 -10.06
N ARG A 46 -8.56 -25.13 -9.14
CA ARG A 46 -9.23 -25.67 -7.96
C ARG A 46 -8.44 -25.44 -6.69
N ILE A 47 -9.15 -25.19 -5.58
CA ILE A 47 -8.59 -25.10 -4.24
C ILE A 47 -9.32 -26.12 -3.39
N VAL A 48 -8.60 -27.13 -2.88
CA VAL A 48 -9.17 -28.29 -2.21
C VAL A 48 -8.41 -28.66 -0.95
N THR A 49 -9.01 -29.50 -0.10
CA THR A 49 -8.38 -30.00 1.12
C THR A 49 -7.80 -31.42 0.98
N SER A 50 -8.09 -32.11 -0.12
CA SER A 50 -7.54 -33.45 -0.40
C SER A 50 -7.20 -33.65 -1.87
N LEU A 51 -6.27 -34.57 -2.15
CA LEU A 51 -5.90 -34.94 -3.53
C LEU A 51 -7.01 -35.72 -4.25
N GLU A 52 -7.89 -36.44 -3.52
CA GLU A 52 -9.01 -37.17 -4.10
C GLU A 52 -10.06 -36.22 -4.69
N ALA A 53 -10.15 -34.99 -4.13
CA ALA A 53 -11.00 -33.92 -4.66
C ALA A 53 -10.36 -33.16 -5.83
N ALA A 54 -9.11 -33.49 -6.22
CA ALA A 54 -8.47 -32.92 -7.39
C ALA A 54 -9.16 -33.38 -8.68
N ALA A 55 -9.25 -32.47 -9.66
CA ALA A 55 -9.97 -32.74 -10.90
C ALA A 55 -9.36 -33.90 -11.71
N PRO A 56 -10.18 -34.79 -12.25
CA PRO A 56 -9.73 -35.77 -13.22
C PRO A 56 -9.23 -35.14 -14.53
N ASP A 57 -9.62 -33.92 -14.80
CA ASP A 57 -9.39 -33.18 -16.06
C ASP A 57 -8.04 -32.43 -16.09
N GLY A 58 -7.18 -32.57 -15.09
CA GLY A 58 -5.79 -32.10 -15.15
C GLY A 58 -5.56 -30.61 -14.97
N GLY A 59 -6.53 -29.80 -14.55
CA GLY A 59 -6.37 -28.37 -14.27
C GLY A 59 -5.48 -28.06 -13.06
N PRO A 60 -4.92 -26.85 -12.96
CA PRO A 60 -4.12 -26.43 -11.82
C PRO A 60 -4.90 -26.58 -10.50
N THR A 61 -4.25 -27.18 -9.50
CA THR A 61 -4.89 -27.44 -8.20
C THR A 61 -3.98 -27.00 -7.06
N LEU A 62 -4.54 -26.27 -6.08
CA LEU A 62 -3.90 -25.97 -4.80
C LEU A 62 -4.54 -26.86 -3.72
N VAL A 63 -3.71 -27.62 -3.02
CA VAL A 63 -4.12 -28.43 -1.86
C VAL A 63 -3.67 -27.70 -0.60
N LEU A 64 -4.64 -27.25 0.20
CA LEU A 64 -4.45 -26.67 1.52
C LEU A 64 -4.73 -27.73 2.60
N PRO A 65 -4.10 -27.63 3.78
CA PRO A 65 -4.48 -28.47 4.91
C PRO A 65 -5.99 -28.33 5.22
N PRO A 66 -6.64 -29.39 5.67
CA PRO A 66 -8.02 -29.31 6.17
C PRO A 66 -8.14 -28.30 7.31
N VAL A 67 -9.28 -27.60 7.37
CA VAL A 67 -9.53 -26.51 8.33
C VAL A 67 -10.06 -27.00 9.70
N ASP A 68 -9.90 -28.27 10.01
CA ASP A 68 -10.31 -28.86 11.28
C ASP A 68 -9.30 -28.51 12.39
N ASP A 69 -9.78 -27.83 13.45
CA ASP A 69 -8.96 -27.40 14.60
C ASP A 69 -8.47 -28.57 15.51
N GLY A 70 -9.01 -29.80 15.31
CA GLY A 70 -8.64 -31.02 16.08
C GLY A 70 -7.37 -31.73 15.59
N ARG A 71 -6.75 -31.30 14.49
CA ARG A 71 -5.57 -31.96 13.92
C ARG A 71 -4.27 -31.59 14.66
N ALA A 72 -3.37 -32.57 14.72
CA ALA A 72 -2.02 -32.35 15.24
C ALA A 72 -1.32 -31.24 14.43
N SER A 73 -0.80 -30.26 15.15
CA SER A 73 -0.07 -29.13 14.55
C SER A 73 1.09 -28.74 15.43
N HIS A 74 2.09 -28.16 14.80
CA HIS A 74 3.23 -27.53 15.48
C HIS A 74 3.55 -26.19 14.80
N SER A 75 4.46 -25.43 15.37
CA SER A 75 4.90 -24.16 14.80
C SER A 75 6.40 -24.18 14.56
N SER A 76 6.81 -23.59 13.44
CA SER A 76 8.21 -23.22 13.18
C SER A 76 8.39 -21.72 13.41
N ARG A 77 9.60 -21.31 13.81
CA ARG A 77 9.97 -19.89 13.99
C ARG A 77 10.64 -19.29 12.76
N ARG A 78 10.82 -20.09 11.73
CA ARG A 78 11.50 -19.67 10.51
C ARG A 78 10.92 -20.38 9.30
N ILE A 79 10.82 -19.64 8.19
CA ILE A 79 10.54 -20.17 6.87
C ILE A 79 11.70 -19.80 5.93
N ARG A 80 12.13 -20.76 5.10
CA ARG A 80 13.15 -20.56 4.07
C ARG A 80 12.53 -20.84 2.71
N PHE A 81 12.51 -19.85 1.85
CA PHE A 81 12.08 -20.00 0.46
C PHE A 81 13.25 -20.42 -0.43
N ALA A 82 12.98 -21.33 -1.35
CA ALA A 82 13.99 -21.79 -2.31
C ALA A 82 14.45 -20.65 -3.22
N ASP A 83 15.69 -20.72 -3.67
CA ASP A 83 16.19 -19.89 -4.77
C ASP A 83 15.76 -20.53 -6.10
N ASP A 84 14.48 -20.33 -6.44
CA ASP A 84 13.80 -20.96 -7.58
C ASP A 84 12.83 -19.94 -8.19
N PRO A 85 12.84 -19.74 -9.53
CA PRO A 85 11.98 -18.74 -10.18
C PRO A 85 10.47 -19.00 -10.02
N ARG A 86 10.08 -20.17 -9.54
CA ARG A 86 8.67 -20.51 -9.21
C ARG A 86 8.24 -20.00 -7.84
N VAL A 87 9.17 -19.59 -6.97
CA VAL A 87 8.86 -18.84 -5.75
C VAL A 87 8.60 -17.40 -6.14
N PRO A 88 7.44 -16.83 -5.76
CA PRO A 88 7.08 -15.48 -6.19
C PRO A 88 8.05 -14.42 -5.63
N TRP A 89 8.38 -13.44 -6.46
CA TRP A 89 9.05 -12.24 -5.99
C TRP A 89 8.18 -11.53 -4.93
N PRO A 90 8.72 -10.99 -3.83
CA PRO A 90 10.14 -10.85 -3.51
C PRO A 90 10.68 -11.94 -2.56
N TYR A 91 10.01 -13.09 -2.43
CA TYR A 91 10.34 -14.14 -1.46
C TYR A 91 11.45 -15.08 -1.93
N ASN A 92 11.70 -15.17 -3.22
CA ASN A 92 12.69 -16.05 -3.83
C ASN A 92 14.06 -15.95 -3.10
N GLY A 93 14.60 -17.11 -2.67
CA GLY A 93 15.89 -17.22 -1.97
C GLY A 93 15.95 -16.60 -0.58
N ARG A 94 14.82 -16.16 -0.01
CA ARG A 94 14.76 -15.47 1.29
C ARG A 94 14.48 -16.42 2.44
N ALA A 95 14.97 -16.04 3.62
CA ALA A 95 14.60 -16.66 4.88
C ALA A 95 13.97 -15.60 5.79
N LEU A 96 12.87 -15.94 6.46
CA LEU A 96 12.14 -15.05 7.36
C LEU A 96 12.02 -15.67 8.73
N ASP A 97 12.32 -14.89 9.75
CA ASP A 97 12.10 -15.24 11.16
C ASP A 97 10.66 -14.84 11.52
N VAL A 98 9.71 -15.72 11.20
CA VAL A 98 8.28 -15.56 11.46
C VAL A 98 7.70 -16.87 11.98
N GLN A 99 6.66 -16.76 12.81
CA GLN A 99 5.94 -17.94 13.25
C GLN A 99 5.07 -18.49 12.13
N VAL A 100 5.24 -19.79 11.83
CA VAL A 100 4.46 -20.52 10.82
C VAL A 100 3.77 -21.68 11.49
N ASP A 101 2.44 -21.72 11.42
CA ASP A 101 1.63 -22.82 11.94
C ASP A 101 1.46 -23.92 10.86
N ILE A 102 1.80 -25.14 11.24
CA ILE A 102 2.00 -26.27 10.32
C ILE A 102 1.05 -27.41 10.69
N ASP A 103 0.34 -27.96 9.72
CA ASP A 103 -0.35 -29.25 9.85
C ASP A 103 0.64 -30.39 9.70
N THR A 104 0.78 -31.20 10.76
CA THR A 104 1.79 -32.28 10.84
C THR A 104 1.55 -33.35 9.78
N SER A 105 0.30 -33.73 9.52
CA SER A 105 -0.05 -34.76 8.54
C SER A 105 0.21 -34.30 7.11
N ALA A 106 -0.11 -33.03 6.82
CA ALA A 106 0.17 -32.42 5.52
C ALA A 106 1.68 -32.32 5.29
N GLN A 107 2.46 -31.93 6.30
CA GLN A 107 3.92 -31.85 6.20
C GLN A 107 4.53 -33.25 5.96
N GLU A 108 4.11 -34.28 6.68
CA GLU A 108 4.57 -35.65 6.44
C GLU A 108 4.25 -36.13 5.02
N SER A 109 3.04 -35.81 4.54
CA SER A 109 2.67 -36.10 3.14
C SER A 109 3.57 -35.38 2.12
N LEU A 110 4.03 -34.17 2.42
CA LEU A 110 4.94 -33.41 1.54
C LEU A 110 6.35 -34.03 1.50
N ARG A 111 6.82 -34.67 2.57
CA ARG A 111 8.15 -35.32 2.61
C ARG A 111 8.29 -36.44 1.59
N HIS A 112 7.19 -37.07 1.26
CA HIS A 112 7.12 -38.21 0.32
C HIS A 112 6.55 -37.83 -1.05
N ALA A 113 6.18 -36.54 -1.24
CA ALA A 113 5.60 -36.09 -2.51
C ALA A 113 6.69 -35.89 -3.57
N PRO A 114 6.44 -36.30 -4.82
CA PRO A 114 7.29 -35.91 -5.93
C PRO A 114 7.15 -34.39 -6.18
N GLY A 115 8.23 -33.77 -6.66
CA GLY A 115 8.18 -32.37 -7.08
C GLY A 115 9.25 -31.50 -6.49
N CYS A 116 9.11 -30.19 -6.73
CA CYS A 116 10.02 -29.17 -6.25
C CYS A 116 9.53 -28.58 -4.93
N VAL A 117 10.42 -28.52 -3.93
CA VAL A 117 10.14 -27.85 -2.67
C VAL A 117 10.40 -26.35 -2.83
N LEU A 118 9.36 -25.54 -2.60
CA LEU A 118 9.40 -24.08 -2.72
C LEU A 118 9.70 -23.38 -1.39
N ALA A 119 9.34 -24.00 -0.25
CA ALA A 119 9.66 -23.50 1.08
C ALA A 119 9.84 -24.64 2.09
N THR A 120 10.72 -24.40 3.08
CA THR A 120 11.00 -25.32 4.20
C THR A 120 10.90 -24.58 5.54
N ASP A 121 10.72 -25.33 6.63
CA ASP A 121 10.81 -24.83 7.98
C ASP A 121 12.28 -24.69 8.47
N ASP A 122 12.47 -24.41 9.75
CA ASP A 122 13.80 -24.31 10.38
C ASP A 122 14.55 -25.64 10.43
N ALA A 123 13.85 -26.79 10.46
CA ALA A 123 14.41 -28.13 10.41
C ALA A 123 14.73 -28.60 8.96
N GLY A 124 14.41 -27.80 7.95
CA GLY A 124 14.56 -28.16 6.54
C GLY A 124 13.45 -29.04 5.98
N LEU A 125 12.35 -29.22 6.72
CA LEU A 125 11.21 -30.01 6.27
C LEU A 125 10.32 -29.18 5.32
N PRO A 126 9.71 -29.82 4.30
CA PRO A 126 8.94 -29.08 3.29
C PRO A 126 7.67 -28.47 3.89
N LEU A 127 7.41 -27.20 3.52
CA LEU A 127 6.21 -26.45 3.85
C LEU A 127 5.35 -26.17 2.63
N TRP A 128 5.97 -25.99 1.48
CA TRP A 128 5.30 -25.68 0.23
C TRP A 128 6.01 -26.37 -0.93
N SER A 129 5.27 -27.03 -1.80
CA SER A 129 5.80 -27.77 -2.94
C SER A 129 4.95 -27.59 -4.19
N LEU A 130 5.58 -27.81 -5.34
CA LEU A 130 4.99 -27.80 -6.66
C LEU A 130 5.31 -29.12 -7.36
N GLU A 131 4.27 -29.85 -7.78
CA GLU A 131 4.34 -31.07 -8.56
C GLU A 131 3.80 -30.79 -9.96
N SER A 132 4.54 -31.21 -10.99
CA SER A 132 4.10 -31.17 -12.39
C SER A 132 3.95 -32.59 -12.88
N ALA A 133 2.73 -33.01 -13.22
CA ALA A 133 2.41 -34.34 -13.72
C ALA A 133 1.68 -34.20 -15.07
N GLY A 134 2.38 -34.31 -16.17
CA GLY A 134 1.83 -34.11 -17.53
C GLY A 134 1.35 -32.66 -17.70
N THR A 135 0.06 -32.49 -18.01
CA THR A 135 -0.59 -31.18 -18.15
C THR A 135 -1.11 -30.62 -16.81
N SER A 136 -1.04 -31.37 -15.72
CA SER A 136 -1.54 -30.99 -14.41
C SER A 136 -0.43 -30.37 -13.55
N THR A 137 -0.73 -29.24 -12.92
CA THR A 137 0.15 -28.59 -11.95
C THR A 137 -0.54 -28.61 -10.59
N ARG A 138 0.15 -29.15 -9.57
CA ARG A 138 -0.36 -29.27 -8.21
C ARG A 138 0.54 -28.51 -7.25
N TYR A 139 -0.05 -27.52 -6.58
CA TYR A 139 0.56 -26.83 -5.45
C TYR A 139 0.07 -27.48 -4.16
N ARG A 140 0.97 -27.73 -3.24
CA ARG A 140 0.63 -28.34 -1.93
C ARG A 140 1.33 -27.56 -0.84
N THR A 141 0.62 -27.27 0.24
CA THR A 141 1.23 -26.63 1.41
C THR A 141 0.82 -27.36 2.70
N ALA A 142 1.75 -27.36 3.66
CA ALA A 142 1.51 -27.79 5.04
C ALA A 142 1.19 -26.61 5.97
N MET A 143 1.36 -25.38 5.51
CA MET A 143 1.02 -24.17 6.27
C MET A 143 -0.50 -24.07 6.42
N LYS A 144 -0.98 -23.89 7.64
CA LYS A 144 -2.41 -23.71 7.90
C LYS A 144 -2.93 -22.45 7.22
N ALA A 145 -4.05 -22.55 6.51
CA ALA A 145 -4.69 -21.39 5.88
C ALA A 145 -5.12 -20.35 6.95
N PRO A 146 -5.02 -19.05 6.67
CA PRO A 146 -5.45 -18.01 7.59
C PRO A 146 -6.96 -18.11 7.84
N ARG A 147 -7.38 -17.99 9.09
CA ARG A 147 -8.80 -18.04 9.45
C ARG A 147 -9.46 -16.67 9.26
N ALA A 148 -10.35 -16.58 8.28
CA ALA A 148 -11.10 -15.38 7.94
C ALA A 148 -12.58 -15.69 7.61
N PRO A 149 -13.39 -16.20 8.58
CA PRO A 149 -14.80 -16.49 8.37
C PRO A 149 -15.62 -15.22 8.13
N VAL A 150 -16.91 -15.37 7.82
CA VAL A 150 -17.83 -14.24 7.64
C VAL A 150 -17.75 -13.30 8.83
N GLY A 151 -17.59 -12.00 8.57
CA GLY A 151 -17.51 -10.94 9.58
C GLY A 151 -16.14 -10.77 10.23
N ALA A 152 -15.15 -11.62 9.93
CA ALA A 152 -13.78 -11.42 10.39
C ALA A 152 -13.11 -10.21 9.71
N ASP A 153 -12.05 -9.70 10.35
CA ASP A 153 -11.14 -8.73 9.74
C ASP A 153 -10.11 -9.48 8.87
N ALA A 154 -10.35 -9.49 7.54
CA ALA A 154 -9.48 -10.14 6.57
C ALA A 154 -8.06 -9.55 6.60
N GLY A 155 -7.94 -8.23 6.78
CA GLY A 155 -6.66 -7.55 6.87
C GLY A 155 -5.85 -7.96 8.11
N LEU A 156 -6.49 -8.21 9.25
CA LEU A 156 -5.80 -8.74 10.43
C LEU A 156 -5.47 -10.23 10.29
N ALA A 157 -6.32 -11.00 9.59
CA ALA A 157 -6.10 -12.43 9.40
C ALA A 157 -4.82 -12.73 8.61
N ILE A 158 -4.49 -11.88 7.61
CA ILE A 158 -3.31 -12.07 6.74
C ILE A 158 -2.30 -10.92 6.81
N GLY A 159 -2.53 -9.91 7.65
CA GLY A 159 -1.65 -8.74 7.74
C GLY A 159 -0.28 -9.03 8.34
N ASN A 160 0.70 -8.20 7.97
CA ASN A 160 2.07 -8.27 8.48
C ASN A 160 2.71 -9.65 8.25
N GLU A 161 3.30 -10.22 9.28
CA GLU A 161 4.02 -11.50 9.23
C GLU A 161 3.13 -12.72 8.93
N ARG A 162 1.82 -12.61 9.16
CA ARG A 162 0.86 -13.71 8.88
C ARG A 162 0.64 -13.95 7.40
N PHE A 163 1.05 -13.03 6.53
CA PHE A 163 0.87 -13.18 5.09
C PHE A 163 1.54 -14.43 4.52
N VAL A 164 2.60 -14.92 5.12
CA VAL A 164 3.27 -16.16 4.69
C VAL A 164 2.33 -17.35 4.61
N HIS A 165 1.29 -17.42 5.46
CA HIS A 165 0.25 -18.46 5.43
C HIS A 165 -0.70 -18.30 4.23
N ALA A 166 -0.90 -17.08 3.75
CA ALA A 166 -1.75 -16.78 2.60
C ALA A 166 -0.97 -16.81 1.27
N LEU A 167 0.36 -16.72 1.32
CA LEU A 167 1.21 -16.60 0.14
C LEU A 167 0.97 -17.72 -0.90
N PRO A 168 0.90 -19.02 -0.56
CA PRO A 168 0.60 -20.06 -1.54
C PRO A 168 -0.76 -19.88 -2.22
N LEU A 169 -1.76 -19.40 -1.48
CA LEU A 169 -3.10 -19.12 -2.02
C LEU A 169 -3.05 -17.92 -3.00
N PHE A 170 -2.41 -16.83 -2.63
CA PHE A 170 -2.31 -15.65 -3.47
C PHE A 170 -1.51 -15.92 -4.74
N ASP A 171 -0.37 -16.61 -4.63
CA ASP A 171 0.47 -16.97 -5.78
C ASP A 171 -0.27 -17.89 -6.75
N PHE A 172 -0.94 -18.92 -6.22
CA PHE A 172 -1.79 -19.81 -7.02
C PHE A 172 -2.89 -19.05 -7.76
N LEU A 173 -3.57 -18.12 -7.09
CA LEU A 173 -4.65 -17.34 -7.69
C LEU A 173 -4.14 -16.33 -8.73
N HIS A 174 -2.96 -15.75 -8.54
CA HIS A 174 -2.30 -14.95 -9.58
C HIS A 174 -2.01 -15.80 -10.83
N GLY A 175 -1.49 -17.02 -10.66
CA GLY A 175 -1.31 -17.97 -11.76
C GLY A 175 -2.63 -18.34 -12.44
N ALA A 176 -3.70 -18.59 -11.68
CA ALA A 176 -5.03 -18.90 -12.22
C ALA A 176 -5.65 -17.72 -13.00
N ALA A 177 -5.38 -16.49 -12.60
CA ALA A 177 -5.80 -15.29 -13.34
C ALA A 177 -5.07 -15.17 -14.70
N GLY A 178 -3.83 -15.68 -14.79
CA GLY A 178 -3.05 -15.74 -16.02
C GLY A 178 -2.83 -14.35 -16.63
N GLY A 179 -2.77 -14.25 -17.95
CA GLY A 179 -2.55 -13.01 -18.68
C GLY A 179 -3.64 -11.94 -18.52
N GLN A 180 -4.71 -12.22 -17.76
CA GLN A 180 -5.72 -11.23 -17.40
C GLN A 180 -5.39 -10.48 -16.11
N ALA A 181 -4.45 -10.97 -15.30
CA ALA A 181 -3.99 -10.28 -14.10
C ALA A 181 -3.36 -8.93 -14.46
N LEU A 182 -3.64 -7.92 -13.67
CA LEU A 182 -2.95 -6.64 -13.76
C LEU A 182 -1.66 -6.71 -12.94
N HIS A 183 -0.55 -6.28 -13.53
CA HIS A 183 0.71 -6.16 -12.80
C HIS A 183 0.59 -5.12 -11.69
N PRO A 184 1.15 -5.37 -10.51
CA PRO A 184 1.16 -4.40 -9.42
C PRO A 184 1.95 -3.15 -9.83
N PRO A 185 1.74 -2.03 -9.11
CA PRO A 185 2.58 -0.85 -9.27
C PRO A 185 4.07 -1.19 -9.10
N ALA A 186 4.95 -0.47 -9.81
CA ALA A 186 6.39 -0.61 -9.65
C ALA A 186 6.80 -0.42 -8.17
N LEU A 187 7.87 -1.10 -7.75
CA LEU A 187 8.39 -0.98 -6.38
C LEU A 187 8.80 0.46 -6.12
N ARG A 188 8.23 1.06 -5.08
CA ARG A 188 8.42 2.47 -4.73
C ARG A 188 8.50 2.67 -3.23
N ALA A 189 9.33 3.62 -2.79
CA ALA A 189 9.60 3.82 -1.37
C ALA A 189 9.82 5.29 -1.00
N SER A 190 9.58 5.62 0.26
CA SER A 190 9.92 6.90 0.89
C SER A 190 10.01 6.75 2.40
N TYR A 191 10.81 7.58 3.04
CA TYR A 191 10.73 7.76 4.49
C TYR A 191 9.91 8.99 4.83
N ILE A 192 9.28 8.99 6.00
CA ILE A 192 8.60 10.15 6.56
C ILE A 192 9.19 10.45 7.93
N ILE A 193 9.60 11.70 8.15
CA ILE A 193 9.86 12.22 9.50
C ILE A 193 8.73 13.16 9.85
N ASP A 194 7.93 12.78 10.87
CA ASP A 194 6.79 13.56 11.34
C ASP A 194 7.27 14.74 12.22
N ASP A 195 6.52 15.86 12.21
CA ASP A 195 6.64 17.06 13.04
C ASP A 195 7.68 18.13 12.67
N PRO A 196 8.74 17.92 11.87
CA PRO A 196 9.77 18.93 11.69
C PRO A 196 9.22 20.25 11.14
N ASN A 197 9.82 21.35 11.61
CA ASN A 197 9.65 22.68 11.01
C ASN A 197 10.94 23.14 10.31
N LEU A 198 10.82 24.22 9.54
CA LEU A 198 11.93 24.77 8.74
C LEU A 198 12.56 26.00 9.38
N HIS A 199 12.38 26.18 10.69
CA HIS A 199 12.89 27.35 11.41
C HIS A 199 14.42 27.36 11.56
N TRP A 200 15.04 26.17 11.47
CA TRP A 200 16.50 26.00 11.55
C TRP A 200 16.95 24.89 10.61
N PRO A 201 18.25 24.83 10.25
CA PRO A 201 18.80 23.72 9.46
C PRO A 201 18.73 22.35 10.16
N THR A 202 18.35 22.32 11.43
CA THR A 202 18.16 21.12 12.24
C THR A 202 16.81 21.15 12.96
N TYR A 203 16.24 19.97 13.23
CA TYR A 203 15.08 19.82 14.10
C TYR A 203 15.29 18.61 15.03
N GLY A 204 15.50 18.90 16.32
CA GLY A 204 15.91 17.85 17.26
C GLY A 204 17.18 17.13 16.77
N TYR A 205 17.14 15.81 16.68
CA TYR A 205 18.23 14.98 16.16
C TYR A 205 18.32 14.91 14.63
N ALA A 206 17.41 15.54 13.91
CA ALA A 206 17.43 15.58 12.44
C ALA A 206 18.24 16.79 11.95
N ASP A 207 19.41 16.55 11.35
CA ASP A 207 20.14 17.52 10.52
C ASP A 207 19.76 17.29 9.06
N TYR A 208 19.15 18.30 8.41
CA TYR A 208 18.64 18.15 7.03
C TYR A 208 19.76 17.94 6.01
N ARG A 209 20.97 18.49 6.26
CA ARG A 209 22.11 18.31 5.36
C ARG A 209 22.64 16.88 5.47
N ASP A 210 22.89 16.42 6.68
CA ASP A 210 23.42 15.06 6.91
C ASP A 210 22.45 14.01 6.36
N ILE A 211 21.14 14.22 6.55
CA ILE A 211 20.10 13.35 5.98
C ILE A 211 20.14 13.38 4.44
N ALA A 212 20.30 14.55 3.81
CA ALA A 212 20.37 14.64 2.36
C ALA A 212 21.64 13.94 1.80
N GLU A 213 22.78 14.07 2.49
CA GLU A 213 24.02 13.40 2.10
C GLU A 213 23.93 11.87 2.26
N SER A 214 23.37 11.38 3.37
CA SER A 214 23.13 9.96 3.59
C SER A 214 22.12 9.41 2.59
N ALA A 215 21.03 10.14 2.30
CA ALA A 215 20.02 9.77 1.33
C ALA A 215 20.62 9.54 -0.07
N ARG A 216 21.50 10.41 -0.53
CA ARG A 216 22.20 10.21 -1.82
C ARG A 216 23.16 9.03 -1.78
N ARG A 217 23.92 8.87 -0.69
CA ARG A 217 24.90 7.79 -0.53
C ARG A 217 24.24 6.41 -0.53
N HIS A 218 23.10 6.29 0.17
CA HIS A 218 22.39 5.02 0.39
C HIS A 218 21.17 4.84 -0.50
N ARG A 219 20.91 5.78 -1.41
CA ARG A 219 19.80 5.78 -2.38
C ARG A 219 18.46 5.61 -1.67
N TYR A 220 18.04 6.64 -0.91
CA TYR A 220 16.70 6.74 -0.34
C TYR A 220 16.18 8.17 -0.42
N HIS A 221 14.92 8.39 -0.10
CA HIS A 221 14.27 9.71 -0.08
C HIS A 221 13.56 9.93 1.25
N VAL A 222 13.65 11.14 1.78
CA VAL A 222 12.97 11.53 3.03
C VAL A 222 11.98 12.65 2.78
N ALA A 223 10.72 12.41 3.10
CA ALA A 223 9.66 13.40 3.09
C ALA A 223 9.42 13.91 4.52
N PHE A 224 9.51 15.21 4.73
CA PHE A 224 9.28 15.83 6.03
C PHE A 224 7.83 16.30 6.14
N ALA A 225 7.11 15.74 7.11
CA ALA A 225 5.71 16.07 7.37
C ALA A 225 5.63 17.36 8.19
N THR A 226 5.59 18.50 7.48
CA THR A 226 5.59 19.83 8.11
C THR A 226 4.19 20.25 8.54
N ILE A 227 4.10 20.84 9.73
CA ILE A 227 2.84 21.35 10.28
C ILE A 227 2.53 22.70 9.61
N PRO A 228 1.37 22.86 8.94
CA PRO A 228 1.02 24.11 8.25
C PRO A 228 1.07 25.34 9.16
N LEU A 229 0.72 25.20 10.44
CA LEU A 229 0.84 26.27 11.43
C LEU A 229 2.27 26.81 11.56
N ASP A 230 3.30 25.99 11.38
CA ASP A 230 4.71 26.39 11.50
C ASP A 230 5.23 27.07 10.21
N GLY A 231 4.46 27.07 9.11
CA GLY A 231 4.83 27.66 7.82
C GLY A 231 4.94 29.19 7.79
N TRP A 232 4.68 29.88 8.93
CA TRP A 232 4.77 31.32 9.02
C TRP A 232 6.19 31.87 8.85
N TRP A 233 7.20 31.08 9.17
CA TRP A 233 8.61 31.41 9.00
C TRP A 233 9.44 30.22 8.50
N VAL A 234 10.38 30.49 7.59
CA VAL A 234 11.32 29.51 7.05
C VAL A 234 12.70 30.13 7.05
N HIS A 235 13.69 29.45 7.64
CA HIS A 235 15.08 29.89 7.63
C HIS A 235 15.66 29.73 6.23
N ALA A 236 16.32 30.78 5.71
CA ALA A 236 16.85 30.80 4.35
C ALA A 236 17.78 29.60 4.05
N ARG A 237 18.74 29.33 4.95
CA ARG A 237 19.67 28.19 4.81
C ARG A 237 18.95 26.83 4.77
N THR A 238 17.86 26.68 5.53
CA THR A 238 17.04 25.44 5.49
C THR A 238 16.38 25.30 4.12
N ALA A 239 15.77 26.37 3.63
CA ALA A 239 15.19 26.39 2.29
C ALA A 239 16.23 26.07 1.20
N ASP A 240 17.47 26.59 1.34
CA ASP A 240 18.57 26.29 0.40
C ASP A 240 18.94 24.81 0.40
N ILE A 241 18.99 24.15 1.56
CA ILE A 241 19.26 22.71 1.66
C ILE A 241 18.20 21.91 0.90
N PHE A 242 16.91 22.19 1.11
CA PHE A 242 15.83 21.50 0.41
C PHE A 242 15.85 21.77 -1.11
N ARG A 243 16.08 23.03 -1.54
CA ARG A 243 16.19 23.37 -2.98
C ARG A 243 17.38 22.70 -3.66
N ALA A 244 18.48 22.52 -2.94
CA ALA A 244 19.67 21.84 -3.44
C ALA A 244 19.55 20.31 -3.42
N SER A 245 18.50 19.74 -2.81
CA SER A 245 18.36 18.30 -2.58
C SER A 245 16.97 17.76 -2.92
N PRO A 246 16.34 18.13 -4.05
CA PRO A 246 14.99 17.67 -4.40
C PRO A 246 14.94 16.17 -4.70
N ASP A 247 16.07 15.57 -5.04
CA ASP A 247 16.29 14.15 -5.23
C ASP A 247 16.24 13.36 -3.91
N ALA A 248 16.60 13.97 -2.80
CA ALA A 248 16.76 13.35 -1.49
C ALA A 248 15.69 13.77 -0.47
N LEU A 249 15.23 15.03 -0.55
CA LEU A 249 14.33 15.63 0.43
C LEU A 249 13.08 16.21 -0.22
N SER A 250 11.94 16.03 0.44
CA SER A 250 10.69 16.71 0.08
C SER A 250 9.89 17.13 1.31
N LEU A 251 8.85 17.93 1.09
CA LEU A 251 7.91 18.35 2.11
C LEU A 251 6.52 17.79 1.82
N LEU A 252 5.75 17.53 2.88
CA LEU A 252 4.36 17.15 2.82
C LEU A 252 3.59 17.73 4.01
N ILE A 253 2.27 17.55 4.06
CA ILE A 253 1.37 18.25 4.98
C ILE A 253 1.08 17.38 6.20
N HIS A 254 1.30 17.93 7.42
CA HIS A 254 1.05 17.26 8.70
C HIS A 254 -0.08 17.94 9.49
N GLY A 255 -1.33 17.55 9.22
CA GLY A 255 -2.49 18.17 9.84
C GLY A 255 -2.67 19.63 9.43
N ASN A 256 -3.03 20.47 10.40
CA ASN A 256 -3.16 21.92 10.27
C ASN A 256 -2.51 22.66 11.45
N ASN A 257 -2.97 22.40 12.67
CA ASN A 257 -2.49 23.04 13.91
C ASN A 257 -1.71 22.07 14.81
N HIS A 258 -1.73 20.79 14.49
CA HIS A 258 -1.21 19.70 15.32
C HIS A 258 -1.82 19.71 16.74
N ALA A 259 -3.15 19.83 16.82
CA ALA A 259 -3.87 19.99 18.08
C ALA A 259 -4.91 18.87 18.29
N ARG A 260 -4.79 18.10 19.39
CA ARG A 260 -5.84 17.18 19.89
C ARG A 260 -6.45 16.23 18.84
N GLN A 261 -5.64 15.58 18.02
CA GLN A 261 -6.14 14.69 16.96
C GLN A 261 -7.16 15.38 16.02
N GLU A 262 -6.85 16.61 15.62
CA GLU A 262 -7.77 17.52 14.93
C GLU A 262 -8.48 16.94 13.69
N LEU A 263 -7.88 15.93 13.02
CA LEU A 263 -8.46 15.29 11.85
C LEU A 263 -9.39 14.11 12.21
N ALA A 264 -9.49 13.72 13.49
CA ALA A 264 -10.38 12.65 13.95
C ALA A 264 -11.51 13.17 14.85
N GLN A 265 -11.62 14.48 15.06
CA GLN A 265 -12.72 15.07 15.82
C GLN A 265 -14.05 14.90 15.08
N ASP A 266 -15.14 14.91 15.83
CA ASP A 266 -16.50 14.86 15.27
C ASP A 266 -16.89 16.23 14.70
N LEU A 267 -16.34 16.55 13.54
CA LEU A 267 -16.57 17.79 12.80
C LEU A 267 -17.61 17.55 11.71
N SER A 268 -18.41 18.57 11.44
CA SER A 268 -19.27 18.59 10.24
C SER A 268 -18.44 18.59 8.96
N PRO A 269 -19.00 18.21 7.79
CA PRO A 269 -18.29 18.29 6.50
C PRO A 269 -17.75 19.69 6.19
N ARG A 270 -18.48 20.74 6.59
CA ARG A 270 -18.08 22.15 6.40
C ARG A 270 -16.87 22.50 7.26
N GLU A 271 -16.86 22.11 8.54
CA GLU A 271 -15.72 22.33 9.44
C GLU A 271 -14.48 21.57 8.97
N CYS A 272 -14.65 20.31 8.51
CA CYS A 272 -13.55 19.55 7.90
C CYS A 272 -12.96 20.30 6.69
N ALA A 273 -13.82 20.77 5.77
CA ALA A 273 -13.39 21.52 4.59
C ALA A 273 -12.68 22.82 4.98
N THR A 274 -13.19 23.55 5.98
CA THR A 274 -12.58 24.81 6.48
C THR A 274 -11.19 24.55 7.07
N LEU A 275 -11.03 23.48 7.87
CA LEU A 275 -9.76 23.09 8.47
C LEU A 275 -8.72 22.73 7.39
N LEU A 276 -9.12 21.94 6.39
CA LEU A 276 -8.25 21.53 5.28
C LEU A 276 -7.85 22.72 4.39
N ARG A 277 -8.78 23.63 4.08
CA ARG A 277 -8.47 24.87 3.35
C ARG A 277 -7.50 25.77 4.09
N GLN A 278 -7.65 25.89 5.40
CA GLN A 278 -6.71 26.65 6.22
C GLN A 278 -5.30 26.03 6.14
N ALA A 279 -5.19 24.69 6.18
CA ALA A 279 -3.91 23.99 6.00
C ALA A 279 -3.31 24.33 4.63
N ILE A 280 -4.08 24.20 3.54
CA ILE A 280 -3.61 24.53 2.18
C ILE A 280 -3.16 25.98 2.08
N ALA A 281 -3.95 26.95 2.55
CA ALA A 281 -3.59 28.37 2.47
C ALA A 281 -2.27 28.69 3.18
N ARG A 282 -2.00 28.04 4.32
CA ARG A 282 -0.72 28.19 5.04
C ARG A 282 0.45 27.57 4.29
N ILE A 283 0.22 26.40 3.68
CA ILE A 283 1.22 25.74 2.83
C ILE A 283 1.55 26.59 1.59
N GLU A 284 0.54 27.16 0.93
CA GLU A 284 0.76 28.07 -0.21
C GLU A 284 1.58 29.31 0.19
N GLN A 285 1.37 29.82 1.41
CA GLN A 285 2.22 30.91 1.95
C GLN A 285 3.67 30.45 2.19
N LEU A 286 3.87 29.22 2.71
CA LEU A 286 5.19 28.64 2.87
C LEU A 286 5.87 28.48 1.52
N GLU A 287 5.18 27.91 0.53
CA GLU A 287 5.70 27.72 -0.84
C GLU A 287 6.13 29.05 -1.48
N ALA A 288 5.27 30.08 -1.37
CA ALA A 288 5.57 31.40 -1.90
C ALA A 288 6.79 32.05 -1.24
N LYS A 289 6.93 31.91 0.08
CA LYS A 289 8.07 32.49 0.84
C LYS A 289 9.38 31.73 0.61
N ALA A 290 9.32 30.40 0.69
CA ALA A 290 10.52 29.55 0.67
C ALA A 290 10.89 29.08 -0.74
N ARG A 291 10.00 29.18 -1.72
CA ARG A 291 10.12 28.60 -3.07
C ARG A 291 10.40 27.09 -3.00
N LEU A 292 9.67 26.41 -2.13
CA LEU A 292 9.74 24.98 -1.92
C LEU A 292 8.37 24.35 -2.25
N PRO A 293 8.30 23.36 -3.15
CA PRO A 293 7.06 22.63 -3.39
C PRO A 293 6.73 21.75 -2.17
N VAL A 294 5.45 21.69 -1.84
CA VAL A 294 4.95 20.80 -0.78
C VAL A 294 3.95 19.80 -1.39
N SER A 295 4.21 18.51 -1.23
CA SER A 295 3.31 17.46 -1.69
C SER A 295 1.92 17.59 -1.08
N ARG A 296 0.87 17.55 -1.90
CA ARG A 296 -0.52 17.60 -1.44
C ARG A 296 -0.97 16.22 -0.91
N VAL A 297 -0.14 15.65 -0.04
CA VAL A 297 -0.39 14.40 0.67
C VAL A 297 -0.53 14.72 2.15
N MET A 298 -1.66 14.28 2.76
CA MET A 298 -1.92 14.49 4.17
C MET A 298 -1.36 13.34 5.01
N VAL A 299 -0.48 13.65 5.93
CA VAL A 299 -0.10 12.75 7.03
C VAL A 299 -0.80 13.25 8.30
N PRO A 300 -1.83 12.54 8.80
CA PRO A 300 -2.53 12.96 9.99
C PRO A 300 -1.65 12.91 11.23
N PRO A 301 -1.65 13.97 12.08
CA PRO A 301 -1.04 13.92 13.39
C PRO A 301 -1.54 12.74 14.22
N HIS A 302 -0.61 12.03 14.88
CA HIS A 302 -0.91 10.81 15.66
C HIS A 302 -1.56 9.68 14.82
N GLY A 303 -1.59 9.77 13.49
CA GLY A 303 -2.32 8.86 12.61
C GLY A 303 -3.85 8.99 12.69
N ALA A 304 -4.36 9.97 13.43
CA ALA A 304 -5.78 10.12 13.74
C ALA A 304 -6.53 10.83 12.61
N CYS A 305 -7.44 10.10 11.93
CA CYS A 305 -8.24 10.65 10.83
C CYS A 305 -9.58 9.92 10.71
N SER A 306 -10.67 10.68 10.68
CA SER A 306 -12.01 10.15 10.46
C SER A 306 -12.29 9.94 8.95
N SER A 307 -13.20 9.01 8.63
CA SER A 307 -13.69 8.83 7.25
C SER A 307 -14.32 10.09 6.67
N ARG A 308 -15.02 10.88 7.48
CA ARG A 308 -15.59 12.18 7.11
C ARG A 308 -14.51 13.17 6.69
N MET A 309 -13.40 13.24 7.42
CA MET A 309 -12.25 14.08 7.05
C MET A 309 -11.63 13.61 5.73
N LEU A 310 -11.43 12.29 5.57
CA LEU A 310 -10.93 11.70 4.33
C LEU A 310 -11.82 12.05 3.13
N ALA A 311 -13.16 12.03 3.28
CA ALA A 311 -14.10 12.41 2.24
C ALA A 311 -13.93 13.86 1.73
N GLN A 312 -13.43 14.76 2.57
CA GLN A 312 -13.21 16.16 2.19
C GLN A 312 -11.84 16.40 1.52
N MET A 313 -10.82 15.56 1.77
CA MET A 313 -9.46 15.79 1.28
C MET A 313 -9.38 15.96 -0.26
N PRO A 314 -9.91 15.06 -1.09
CA PRO A 314 -9.84 15.23 -2.55
C PRO A 314 -10.54 16.50 -3.04
N ARG A 315 -11.61 16.93 -2.36
CA ARG A 315 -12.37 18.14 -2.68
C ARG A 315 -11.62 19.43 -2.35
N GLN A 316 -10.64 19.34 -1.45
CA GLN A 316 -9.78 20.46 -1.06
C GLN A 316 -8.38 20.39 -1.69
N GLY A 317 -8.20 19.57 -2.73
CA GLY A 317 -6.97 19.52 -3.52
C GLY A 317 -5.88 18.60 -2.97
N PHE A 318 -6.19 17.73 -2.00
CA PHE A 318 -5.26 16.68 -1.59
C PHE A 318 -5.28 15.51 -2.59
N GLU A 319 -4.11 15.05 -3.00
CA GLU A 319 -3.96 13.91 -3.91
C GLU A 319 -4.21 12.58 -3.19
N SER A 320 -3.75 12.48 -1.93
CA SER A 320 -3.90 11.30 -1.08
C SER A 320 -3.66 11.63 0.40
N ALA A 321 -3.94 10.66 1.27
CA ALA A 321 -3.45 10.61 2.65
C ALA A 321 -2.44 9.48 2.81
N CYS A 322 -1.63 9.51 3.90
CA CYS A 322 -0.71 8.44 4.24
C CYS A 322 -0.92 8.03 5.69
N ILE A 323 -1.55 6.86 5.92
CA ILE A 323 -2.03 6.43 7.24
C ILE A 323 -1.83 4.92 7.38
N SER A 324 -1.40 4.45 8.56
CA SER A 324 -1.32 3.01 8.82
C SER A 324 -2.71 2.37 8.94
N ALA A 325 -2.83 1.11 8.52
CA ALA A 325 -4.09 0.35 8.64
C ALA A 325 -4.57 0.27 10.09
N GLY A 326 -3.65 0.14 11.06
CA GLY A 326 -3.98 0.14 12.49
C GLY A 326 -4.60 1.47 12.95
N SER A 327 -4.05 2.61 12.52
CA SER A 327 -4.62 3.93 12.84
C SER A 327 -6.00 4.14 12.21
N LEU A 328 -6.17 3.70 10.94
CA LEU A 328 -7.49 3.77 10.29
C LEU A 328 -8.55 2.97 11.06
N ARG A 329 -8.23 1.74 11.48
CA ARG A 329 -9.13 0.93 12.31
C ARG A 329 -9.48 1.61 13.63
N ALA A 330 -8.48 2.13 14.33
CA ALA A 330 -8.66 2.73 15.65
C ALA A 330 -9.59 3.96 15.63
N HIS A 331 -9.49 4.78 14.58
CA HIS A 331 -10.25 6.01 14.46
C HIS A 331 -11.56 5.90 13.64
N ASN A 332 -11.87 4.71 13.13
CA ASN A 332 -13.08 4.42 12.36
C ASN A 332 -13.71 3.09 12.80
N ALA A 333 -13.66 2.79 14.09
CA ALA A 333 -14.22 1.56 14.64
C ALA A 333 -15.69 1.40 14.25
N GLY A 334 -16.10 0.18 13.91
CA GLY A 334 -17.48 -0.14 13.49
C GLY A 334 -17.76 0.06 11.99
N GLN A 335 -16.87 0.66 11.22
CA GLN A 335 -17.02 0.74 9.76
C GLN A 335 -16.59 -0.57 9.10
N GLU A 336 -17.46 -1.16 8.26
CA GLU A 336 -17.19 -2.46 7.60
C GLU A 336 -15.93 -2.45 6.73
N TRP A 337 -15.67 -1.36 6.02
CA TRP A 337 -14.50 -1.24 5.14
C TRP A 337 -13.17 -1.41 5.90
N THR A 338 -13.13 -1.16 7.22
CA THR A 338 -11.90 -1.33 8.02
C THR A 338 -11.43 -2.79 8.06
N ARG A 339 -12.33 -3.76 7.88
CA ARG A 339 -12.02 -5.19 7.94
C ARG A 339 -11.20 -5.71 6.76
N SER A 340 -11.07 -4.95 5.68
CA SER A 340 -10.28 -5.33 4.51
C SER A 340 -8.97 -4.55 4.35
N LEU A 341 -8.64 -3.69 5.32
CA LEU A 341 -7.45 -2.83 5.25
C LEU A 341 -6.14 -3.61 5.29
N GLY A 342 -5.14 -3.13 4.54
CA GLY A 342 -3.77 -3.64 4.54
C GLY A 342 -3.50 -4.72 3.49
N ILE A 343 -4.46 -5.01 2.59
CA ILE A 343 -4.31 -6.01 1.51
C ILE A 343 -4.17 -5.33 0.15
N ALA A 344 -4.85 -4.20 -0.05
CA ALA A 344 -4.77 -3.46 -1.31
C ALA A 344 -3.43 -2.72 -1.47
N PRO A 345 -2.96 -2.49 -2.71
CA PRO A 345 -1.78 -1.66 -2.96
C PRO A 345 -1.90 -0.24 -2.39
N THR A 346 -3.09 0.29 -2.36
CA THR A 346 -3.48 1.57 -1.75
C THR A 346 -4.96 1.48 -1.42
N GLU A 347 -5.34 1.87 -0.22
CA GLU A 347 -6.74 1.88 0.17
C GLU A 347 -7.47 3.09 -0.45
N ARG A 348 -8.79 2.96 -0.61
CA ARG A 348 -9.64 4.07 -1.00
C ARG A 348 -10.78 4.23 0.00
N VAL A 349 -10.75 5.29 0.78
CA VAL A 349 -11.74 5.57 1.82
C VAL A 349 -12.49 6.86 1.43
N GLU A 350 -13.80 6.75 1.21
CA GLU A 350 -14.66 7.89 0.83
C GLU A 350 -14.11 8.68 -0.38
N GLY A 351 -13.51 7.98 -1.36
CA GLY A 351 -12.90 8.59 -2.54
C GLY A 351 -11.49 9.14 -2.34
N CYS A 352 -10.97 9.16 -1.11
CA CYS A 352 -9.59 9.54 -0.81
C CYS A 352 -8.67 8.32 -0.92
N PRO A 353 -7.63 8.35 -1.75
CA PRO A 353 -6.58 7.34 -1.73
C PRO A 353 -5.78 7.43 -0.43
N VAL A 354 -5.49 6.29 0.19
CA VAL A 354 -4.71 6.23 1.43
C VAL A 354 -3.53 5.28 1.26
N LEU A 355 -2.34 5.85 1.17
CA LEU A 355 -1.07 5.11 1.12
C LEU A 355 -0.81 4.47 2.49
N PRO A 356 -0.43 3.19 2.56
CA PRO A 356 -0.04 2.56 3.81
C PRO A 356 1.30 3.11 4.31
N ARG A 357 1.53 3.06 5.63
CA ARG A 357 2.83 3.37 6.25
C ARG A 357 3.07 2.52 7.49
N TRP A 358 4.33 2.28 7.80
CA TRP A 358 4.79 1.55 8.99
C TRP A 358 5.76 2.39 9.80
N ALA A 359 5.86 2.13 11.11
CA ALA A 359 6.88 2.76 11.94
C ALA A 359 8.24 2.10 11.71
N PHE A 360 9.36 2.84 11.86
CA PHE A 360 10.70 2.23 11.89
C PHE A 360 10.75 1.13 12.95
N ALA A 361 10.30 1.45 14.16
CA ALA A 361 10.19 0.45 15.23
C ALA A 361 9.10 -0.58 14.92
N GLY A 362 9.46 -1.87 14.94
CA GLY A 362 8.54 -2.98 14.71
C GLY A 362 8.29 -3.35 13.25
N THR A 363 8.92 -2.68 12.29
CA THR A 363 8.93 -3.15 10.90
C THR A 363 9.99 -4.23 10.72
N THR A 364 9.57 -5.37 10.14
CA THR A 364 10.42 -6.52 9.87
C THR A 364 10.57 -6.76 8.36
N ASP A 365 11.55 -7.58 7.95
CA ASP A 365 11.69 -7.97 6.55
C ASP A 365 10.42 -8.66 6.03
N ALA A 366 9.71 -9.43 6.86
CA ALA A 366 8.45 -10.06 6.48
C ALA A 366 7.37 -9.02 6.09
N ILE A 367 7.28 -7.92 6.83
CA ILE A 367 6.37 -6.81 6.52
C ILE A 367 6.77 -6.14 5.18
N LEU A 368 8.07 -5.88 4.98
CA LEU A 368 8.57 -5.27 3.74
C LEU A 368 8.31 -6.17 2.52
N LEU A 369 8.59 -7.47 2.64
CA LEU A 369 8.34 -8.42 1.54
C LEU A 369 6.83 -8.54 1.24
N THR A 370 6.00 -8.61 2.28
CA THR A 370 4.53 -8.64 2.11
C THR A 370 4.03 -7.39 1.39
N ALA A 371 4.46 -6.21 1.84
CA ALA A 371 4.07 -4.94 1.22
C ALA A 371 4.54 -4.85 -0.24
N ALA A 372 5.77 -5.28 -0.54
CA ALA A 372 6.29 -5.32 -1.90
C ALA A 372 5.49 -6.30 -2.78
N TYR A 373 5.19 -7.51 -2.30
CA TYR A 373 4.37 -8.50 -3.02
C TYR A 373 2.97 -7.97 -3.35
N LEU A 374 2.34 -7.28 -2.40
CA LEU A 374 1.02 -6.66 -2.59
C LEU A 374 1.06 -5.38 -3.45
N GLY A 375 2.23 -4.94 -3.92
CA GLY A 375 2.41 -3.73 -4.70
C GLY A 375 2.18 -2.44 -3.89
N GLN A 376 2.30 -2.50 -2.57
CA GLN A 376 2.18 -1.35 -1.68
C GLN A 376 3.45 -0.49 -1.73
N PRO A 377 3.36 0.85 -1.61
CA PRO A 377 4.54 1.68 -1.44
C PRO A 377 5.19 1.39 -0.07
N LEU A 378 6.51 1.21 -0.06
CA LEU A 378 7.28 0.98 1.17
C LEU A 378 7.54 2.31 1.89
N VAL A 379 6.55 2.76 2.67
CA VAL A 379 6.63 4.02 3.41
C VAL A 379 6.91 3.75 4.88
N LEU A 380 8.14 4.05 5.32
CA LEU A 380 8.50 3.96 6.73
C LEU A 380 8.49 5.34 7.37
N ARG A 381 7.97 5.42 8.58
CA ARG A 381 7.83 6.68 9.29
C ARG A 381 8.51 6.66 10.66
N GLY A 382 9.01 7.81 11.06
CA GLY A 382 9.54 8.06 12.40
C GLY A 382 9.43 9.52 12.78
N HIS A 383 10.03 9.85 13.92
CA HIS A 383 10.21 11.20 14.42
C HIS A 383 11.72 11.47 14.57
N HIS A 384 12.08 12.70 14.87
CA HIS A 384 13.50 13.03 15.10
C HIS A 384 14.14 12.18 16.22
N GLN A 385 13.37 11.71 17.21
CA GLN A 385 13.87 10.86 18.30
C GLN A 385 14.38 9.49 17.80
N ASP A 386 13.85 8.98 16.70
CA ASP A 386 14.33 7.73 16.09
C ASP A 386 15.74 7.89 15.49
N LEU A 387 16.20 9.14 15.31
CA LEU A 387 17.52 9.51 14.81
C LEU A 387 18.52 9.84 15.93
N LYS A 388 18.16 9.60 17.20
CA LYS A 388 19.02 9.94 18.36
C LYS A 388 20.39 9.27 18.30
N THR A 389 20.47 8.07 17.75
CA THR A 389 21.72 7.29 17.62
C THR A 389 22.37 7.42 16.23
N GLY A 390 21.91 8.36 15.40
CA GLY A 390 22.38 8.54 14.02
C GLY A 390 21.37 8.08 12.98
N LEU A 391 21.83 7.95 11.73
CA LEU A 391 20.99 7.61 10.56
C LEU A 391 20.93 6.11 10.26
N ASP A 392 21.59 5.28 11.05
CA ASP A 392 21.75 3.82 10.83
C ASP A 392 20.42 3.10 10.60
N VAL A 393 19.36 3.52 11.29
CA VAL A 393 18.02 2.95 11.11
C VAL A 393 17.51 3.14 9.68
N MET A 394 17.65 4.33 9.10
CA MET A 394 17.25 4.62 7.72
C MET A 394 18.17 3.91 6.72
N GLU A 395 19.47 3.92 6.95
CA GLU A 395 20.47 3.27 6.08
C GLU A 395 20.28 1.76 6.02
N SER A 396 19.99 1.12 7.17
CA SER A 396 19.69 -0.31 7.24
C SER A 396 18.43 -0.67 6.45
N PHE A 397 17.32 0.06 6.64
CA PHE A 397 16.11 -0.15 5.86
C PHE A 397 16.30 0.14 4.37
N ALA A 398 17.05 1.19 4.01
CA ALA A 398 17.38 1.48 2.62
C ALA A 398 18.13 0.33 1.97
N LYS A 399 19.09 -0.28 2.67
CA LYS A 399 19.80 -1.48 2.21
C LYS A 399 18.85 -2.65 1.97
N SER A 400 17.95 -2.97 2.91
CA SER A 400 16.96 -4.05 2.77
C SER A 400 15.99 -3.77 1.61
N ILE A 401 15.48 -2.56 1.49
CA ILE A 401 14.54 -2.16 0.42
C ILE A 401 15.24 -2.18 -0.95
N ASN A 402 16.44 -1.61 -1.08
CA ASN A 402 17.19 -1.60 -2.34
C ASN A 402 17.62 -3.01 -2.79
N ALA A 403 17.75 -3.96 -1.85
CA ALA A 403 18.03 -5.36 -2.16
C ALA A 403 16.81 -6.11 -2.76
N LEU A 404 15.62 -5.49 -2.81
CA LEU A 404 14.45 -6.07 -3.46
C LEU A 404 14.46 -5.88 -4.99
N GLY A 405 15.25 -4.96 -5.52
CA GLY A 405 15.36 -4.69 -6.95
C GLY A 405 15.43 -3.21 -7.28
N ASP A 406 14.88 -2.83 -8.44
CA ASP A 406 14.79 -1.44 -8.86
C ASP A 406 13.67 -0.73 -8.08
N VAL A 407 14.04 0.23 -7.25
CA VAL A 407 13.16 0.96 -6.35
C VAL A 407 13.05 2.42 -6.77
N ALA A 408 11.84 2.86 -7.06
CA ALA A 408 11.56 4.27 -7.28
C ALA A 408 11.43 5.02 -5.95
N TRP A 409 12.53 5.55 -5.44
CA TRP A 409 12.51 6.45 -4.30
C TRP A 409 12.02 7.84 -4.71
N GLY A 410 11.20 8.48 -3.90
CA GLY A 410 10.68 9.81 -4.21
C GLY A 410 9.75 10.39 -3.15
N SER A 411 9.20 11.56 -3.46
CA SER A 411 8.20 12.21 -2.61
C SER A 411 6.91 11.38 -2.51
N LEU A 412 6.10 11.62 -1.48
CA LEU A 412 4.80 10.93 -1.33
C LEU A 412 3.84 11.25 -2.50
N ALA A 413 3.99 12.43 -3.13
CA ALA A 413 3.23 12.75 -4.34
C ALA A 413 3.66 11.86 -5.51
N ASP A 414 4.97 11.63 -5.71
CA ASP A 414 5.48 10.71 -6.75
C ASP A 414 4.99 9.28 -6.51
N LEU A 415 5.04 8.80 -5.25
CA LEU A 415 4.52 7.49 -4.91
C LEU A 415 3.02 7.37 -5.19
N SER A 416 2.23 8.39 -4.85
CA SER A 416 0.80 8.46 -5.14
C SER A 416 0.54 8.42 -6.65
N ARG A 417 1.25 9.22 -7.43
CA ARG A 417 1.08 9.34 -8.89
C ARG A 417 1.50 8.08 -9.66
N ARG A 418 2.42 7.29 -9.12
CA ARG A 418 2.83 5.98 -9.66
C ARG A 418 1.98 4.82 -9.15
N SER A 419 0.88 5.09 -8.44
CA SER A 419 -0.03 4.07 -7.91
C SER A 419 -1.10 3.69 -8.93
N TYR A 420 -0.74 2.85 -9.89
CA TYR A 420 -1.65 2.24 -10.86
C TYR A 420 -1.21 0.81 -11.18
N ARG A 421 -2.17 -0.05 -11.51
CA ARG A 421 -1.91 -1.39 -12.05
C ARG A 421 -2.07 -1.35 -13.56
N HIS A 422 -1.37 -2.20 -14.27
CA HIS A 422 -1.48 -2.25 -15.73
C HIS A 422 -1.27 -3.66 -16.28
N ARG A 423 -1.72 -3.87 -17.52
CA ARG A 423 -1.33 -5.00 -18.38
C ARG A 423 -1.30 -4.58 -19.83
N THR A 424 -0.51 -5.27 -20.62
CA THR A 424 -0.42 -5.03 -22.06
C THR A 424 -1.24 -6.06 -22.83
N ASP A 425 -1.98 -5.59 -23.84
CA ASP A 425 -2.76 -6.40 -24.76
C ASP A 425 -2.50 -5.86 -26.20
N GLY A 426 -1.58 -6.49 -26.92
CA GLY A 426 -1.06 -5.95 -28.19
C GLY A 426 -0.39 -4.59 -28.01
N SER A 427 -0.85 -3.56 -28.76
CA SER A 427 -0.40 -2.17 -28.62
C SER A 427 -1.22 -1.35 -27.59
N THR A 428 -2.10 -2.00 -26.84
CA THR A 428 -2.93 -1.34 -25.81
C THR A 428 -2.40 -1.64 -24.41
N SER A 429 -2.15 -0.62 -23.61
CA SER A 429 -1.93 -0.74 -22.18
C SER A 429 -3.24 -0.49 -21.42
N ILE A 430 -3.75 -1.51 -20.74
CA ILE A 430 -4.91 -1.40 -19.87
C ILE A 430 -4.40 -0.93 -18.52
N VAL A 431 -4.82 0.25 -18.09
CA VAL A 431 -4.35 0.91 -16.88
C VAL A 431 -5.50 1.07 -15.89
N GLU A 432 -5.32 0.58 -14.69
CA GLU A 432 -6.24 0.79 -13.56
C GLU A 432 -5.62 1.78 -12.56
N PRO A 433 -6.04 3.05 -12.57
CA PRO A 433 -5.59 4.03 -11.60
C PRO A 433 -6.09 3.68 -10.19
N ILE A 434 -5.17 3.56 -9.22
CA ILE A 434 -5.51 3.28 -7.83
C ILE A 434 -5.73 4.60 -7.07
N THR A 435 -4.99 5.65 -7.44
CA THR A 435 -5.14 7.01 -6.87
C THR A 435 -5.93 7.93 -7.80
N ASN A 436 -6.24 9.13 -7.33
CA ASN A 436 -7.03 10.10 -8.09
C ASN A 436 -6.22 10.84 -9.16
N ARG A 437 -4.90 10.85 -9.04
CA ARG A 437 -3.97 11.36 -10.04
C ARG A 437 -2.87 10.34 -10.26
N VAL A 438 -2.71 9.89 -11.50
CA VAL A 438 -1.60 9.01 -11.89
C VAL A 438 -0.86 9.56 -13.09
N GLU A 439 0.42 9.27 -13.16
CA GLU A 439 1.33 9.62 -14.24
C GLU A 439 1.85 8.32 -14.84
N VAL A 440 1.40 8.01 -16.06
CA VAL A 440 1.68 6.74 -16.74
C VAL A 440 2.75 6.98 -17.80
N GLU A 441 3.90 6.35 -17.60
CA GLU A 441 4.97 6.33 -18.59
C GLU A 441 4.64 5.33 -19.71
N ILE A 442 4.66 5.79 -20.96
CA ILE A 442 4.27 5.01 -22.11
C ILE A 442 5.44 4.19 -22.60
N ALA A 443 5.33 2.87 -22.45
CA ALA A 443 6.35 1.93 -22.93
C ALA A 443 6.42 1.89 -24.48
N PRO A 444 7.58 1.49 -25.05
CA PRO A 444 7.72 1.26 -26.49
C PRO A 444 6.66 0.27 -27.02
N GLY A 445 6.07 0.57 -28.17
CA GLY A 445 5.04 -0.25 -28.82
C GLY A 445 3.62 -0.06 -28.31
N ILE A 446 3.40 0.78 -27.30
CA ILE A 446 2.06 1.16 -26.84
C ILE A 446 1.57 2.37 -27.60
N GLU A 447 0.37 2.24 -28.20
CA GLU A 447 -0.33 3.25 -28.99
C GLU A 447 -1.61 3.74 -28.31
N THR A 448 -2.15 2.97 -27.36
CA THR A 448 -3.39 3.28 -26.67
C THR A 448 -3.27 2.95 -25.17
N LEU A 449 -3.74 3.87 -24.32
CA LEU A 449 -4.07 3.59 -22.93
C LEU A 449 -5.57 3.35 -22.82
N ARG A 450 -5.96 2.24 -22.18
CA ARG A 450 -7.36 1.93 -21.88
C ARG A 450 -7.61 2.01 -20.39
N LEU A 451 -8.57 2.87 -19.99
CA LEU A 451 -9.01 3.05 -18.61
C LEU A 451 -10.27 2.21 -18.32
N PRO A 452 -10.49 1.80 -17.05
CA PRO A 452 -11.60 0.93 -16.68
C PRO A 452 -12.97 1.60 -16.87
N ARG A 453 -14.00 0.76 -16.98
CA ARG A 453 -15.41 1.15 -17.10
C ARG A 453 -16.02 1.39 -15.72
N ASP A 454 -15.56 2.40 -15.01
CA ASP A 454 -16.06 2.74 -13.65
C ASP A 454 -16.99 3.96 -13.64
N GLY A 455 -17.33 4.50 -14.80
CA GLY A 455 -18.19 5.68 -14.94
C GLY A 455 -17.51 7.00 -14.55
N SER A 456 -16.24 6.97 -14.23
CA SER A 456 -15.50 8.20 -13.87
C SER A 456 -15.25 9.07 -15.11
N THR A 457 -15.36 10.37 -14.93
CA THR A 457 -14.79 11.36 -15.86
C THR A 457 -13.29 11.48 -15.58
N TRP A 458 -12.47 11.47 -16.62
CA TRP A 458 -11.03 11.64 -16.51
C TRP A 458 -10.58 12.94 -17.16
N ILE A 459 -9.62 13.62 -16.57
CA ILE A 459 -8.88 14.72 -17.16
C ILE A 459 -7.54 14.13 -17.61
N VAL A 460 -7.33 14.12 -18.94
CA VAL A 460 -6.14 13.57 -19.58
C VAL A 460 -5.27 14.73 -20.05
N ASP A 461 -4.07 14.86 -19.51
CA ASP A 461 -3.15 15.99 -19.81
C ASP A 461 -3.83 17.37 -19.73
N GLY A 462 -4.73 17.55 -18.76
CA GLY A 462 -5.49 18.78 -18.54
C GLY A 462 -6.80 18.91 -19.33
N ILE A 463 -7.14 17.94 -20.19
CA ILE A 463 -8.35 17.97 -21.02
C ILE A 463 -9.39 17.00 -20.45
N ALA A 464 -10.60 17.49 -20.17
CA ALA A 464 -11.69 16.65 -19.69
C ALA A 464 -12.13 15.65 -20.78
N SER A 465 -12.10 14.37 -20.44
CA SER A 465 -12.45 13.27 -21.33
C SER A 465 -13.57 12.45 -20.68
N PRO A 466 -14.81 12.60 -21.12
CA PRO A 466 -15.92 11.80 -20.61
C PRO A 466 -15.76 10.33 -21.03
N PRO A 467 -16.35 9.39 -20.28
CA PRO A 467 -16.31 7.98 -20.65
C PRO A 467 -17.01 7.75 -22.01
N SER A 468 -16.48 6.78 -22.77
CA SER A 468 -17.12 6.32 -24.01
C SER A 468 -18.50 5.69 -23.72
N PRO A 469 -19.40 5.54 -24.71
CA PRO A 469 -20.69 4.88 -24.53
C PRO A 469 -20.63 3.48 -23.92
N GLY A 470 -19.49 2.78 -24.04
CA GLY A 470 -19.20 1.51 -23.39
C GLY A 470 -18.69 1.64 -21.94
N GLY A 471 -18.56 2.86 -21.38
CA GLY A 471 -18.17 3.14 -20.00
C GLY A 471 -16.67 3.16 -19.70
N GLY A 472 -15.78 2.82 -20.65
CA GLY A 472 -14.32 2.98 -20.57
C GLY A 472 -13.82 4.19 -21.34
N LEU A 473 -12.54 4.49 -21.24
CA LEU A 473 -11.88 5.57 -21.99
C LEU A 473 -10.62 5.03 -22.67
N ASP A 474 -10.56 5.18 -24.00
CA ASP A 474 -9.34 4.92 -24.77
C ASP A 474 -8.63 6.26 -25.06
N VAL A 475 -7.38 6.36 -24.67
CA VAL A 475 -6.52 7.54 -24.79
C VAL A 475 -5.39 7.22 -25.75
N PRO A 476 -5.22 7.96 -26.87
CA PRO A 476 -4.05 7.83 -27.73
C PRO A 476 -2.75 8.03 -26.92
N ALA A 477 -1.77 7.17 -27.15
CA ALA A 477 -0.51 7.18 -26.41
C ALA A 477 0.68 7.23 -27.38
N THR A 478 1.77 7.85 -26.94
CA THR A 478 3.03 7.93 -27.70
C THR A 478 4.17 7.45 -26.81
N ALA A 479 4.93 6.49 -27.30
CA ALA A 479 6.07 5.93 -26.57
C ALA A 479 7.04 7.00 -26.07
N GLY A 480 7.55 6.84 -24.85
CA GLY A 480 8.46 7.77 -24.19
C GLY A 480 7.81 9.04 -23.62
N ARG A 481 6.49 9.21 -23.77
CA ARG A 481 5.74 10.29 -23.09
C ARG A 481 5.19 9.79 -21.77
N THR A 482 4.99 10.72 -20.84
CA THR A 482 4.17 10.52 -19.65
C THR A 482 2.79 11.12 -19.87
N VAL A 483 1.75 10.32 -19.63
CA VAL A 483 0.35 10.77 -19.68
C VAL A 483 -0.13 10.97 -18.25
N THR A 484 -0.66 12.16 -17.97
CA THR A 484 -1.26 12.49 -16.67
C THR A 484 -2.75 12.23 -16.72
N LEU A 485 -3.23 11.37 -15.83
CA LEU A 485 -4.64 11.02 -15.67
C LEU A 485 -5.11 11.54 -14.31
N VAL A 486 -6.11 12.42 -14.30
CA VAL A 486 -6.72 12.93 -13.07
C VAL A 486 -8.20 12.54 -13.06
N ARG A 487 -8.64 11.88 -12.01
CA ARG A 487 -10.06 11.54 -11.83
C ARG A 487 -10.84 12.80 -11.54
N GLY A 488 -11.85 13.09 -12.36
CA GLY A 488 -12.78 14.19 -12.13
C GLY A 488 -13.49 13.99 -10.79
N THR A 489 -13.39 14.98 -9.92
CA THR A 489 -14.14 14.98 -8.67
C THR A 489 -15.55 15.47 -8.99
N PRO A 490 -16.62 14.75 -8.57
CA PRO A 490 -17.99 15.28 -8.73
C PRO A 490 -18.09 16.66 -8.09
N PRO A 491 -18.78 17.63 -8.74
CA PRO A 491 -18.97 18.96 -8.16
C PRO A 491 -19.57 18.79 -6.76
N ALA A 492 -18.97 19.46 -5.79
CA ALA A 492 -19.46 19.41 -4.43
C ALA A 492 -20.82 20.14 -4.37
N THR A 493 -21.87 19.40 -4.00
CA THR A 493 -23.18 19.99 -3.59
C THR A 493 -23.11 20.57 -2.18
N LEU A 494 -21.90 20.60 -1.58
CA LEU A 494 -21.69 21.09 -0.23
C LEU A 494 -21.65 22.62 -0.21
N GLU A 495 -22.24 23.19 0.85
CA GLU A 495 -22.05 24.59 1.18
C GLU A 495 -20.57 25.00 1.08
N ALA A 496 -20.32 26.19 0.56
CA ALA A 496 -18.95 26.72 0.51
C ALA A 496 -18.34 26.70 1.92
N PRO A 497 -17.07 26.24 2.08
CA PRO A 497 -16.43 26.28 3.39
C PRO A 497 -16.29 27.73 3.87
N ASP A 498 -16.23 27.89 5.19
CA ASP A 498 -16.07 29.20 5.81
C ASP A 498 -14.78 29.88 5.34
N PRO A 499 -14.72 31.21 5.34
CA PRO A 499 -13.49 31.94 5.08
C PRO A 499 -12.37 31.50 6.03
N VAL A 500 -11.14 31.42 5.53
CA VAL A 500 -9.97 31.07 6.34
C VAL A 500 -9.77 32.12 7.43
N SER A 501 -9.97 31.71 8.68
CA SER A 501 -9.77 32.60 9.83
C SER A 501 -8.28 32.82 10.12
N PRO A 502 -7.89 34.00 10.63
CA PRO A 502 -6.51 34.25 11.07
C PRO A 502 -6.09 33.24 12.14
N THR A 503 -4.82 32.89 12.15
CA THR A 503 -4.26 31.98 13.14
C THR A 503 -4.34 32.59 14.54
N SER A 504 -4.92 31.83 15.49
CA SER A 504 -4.98 32.25 16.90
C SER A 504 -3.58 32.37 17.50
N THR A 505 -3.27 33.52 18.14
CA THR A 505 -2.03 33.75 18.86
C THR A 505 -1.77 32.68 19.94
N ARG A 506 -2.81 32.17 20.57
CA ARG A 506 -2.72 31.08 21.56
C ARG A 506 -2.14 29.78 20.95
N LEU A 507 -2.52 29.46 19.72
CA LEU A 507 -1.99 28.28 19.03
C LEU A 507 -0.52 28.45 18.67
N ILE A 508 -0.14 29.64 18.23
CA ILE A 508 1.28 29.96 17.91
C ILE A 508 2.13 29.85 19.19
N VAL A 509 1.73 30.46 20.29
CA VAL A 509 2.45 30.40 21.57
C VAL A 509 2.57 28.95 22.07
N ARG A 510 1.48 28.18 22.01
CA ARG A 510 1.52 26.76 22.38
C ARG A 510 2.54 25.99 21.53
N ARG A 511 2.58 26.24 20.22
CA ARG A 511 3.50 25.54 19.31
C ARG A 511 4.97 25.92 19.58
N LEU A 512 5.25 27.19 19.80
CA LEU A 512 6.59 27.69 20.19
C LEU A 512 7.07 27.06 21.51
N LEU A 513 6.19 26.93 22.50
CA LEU A 513 6.52 26.27 23.78
C LEU A 513 6.81 24.77 23.57
N THR A 514 6.05 24.09 22.70
CA THR A 514 6.30 22.68 22.36
C THR A 514 7.66 22.53 21.69
N GLU A 515 7.96 23.36 20.69
CA GLU A 515 9.23 23.37 19.99
C GLU A 515 10.42 23.63 20.92
N THR A 516 10.30 24.62 21.79
CA THR A 516 11.34 24.94 22.80
C THR A 516 11.59 23.74 23.73
N ARG A 517 10.53 23.10 24.20
CA ARG A 517 10.64 21.89 25.04
C ARG A 517 11.35 20.75 24.30
N ASP A 518 11.01 20.52 23.03
CA ASP A 518 11.58 19.43 22.25
C ASP A 518 13.05 19.68 21.94
N ARG A 519 13.47 20.92 21.75
CA ARG A 519 14.89 21.33 21.62
C ARG A 519 15.67 21.15 22.93
N LEU A 520 15.12 21.59 24.07
CA LEU A 520 15.79 21.45 25.37
C LEU A 520 15.94 19.99 25.83
N ARG A 521 15.19 19.05 25.27
CA ARG A 521 15.34 17.62 25.56
C ARG A 521 16.42 16.92 24.74
N VAL A 522 16.98 17.61 23.77
CA VAL A 522 18.08 17.14 22.91
C VAL A 522 19.44 17.52 23.49
N GLU A 523 19.49 18.62 24.28
CA GLU A 523 20.66 19.01 25.06
C GLU A 523 20.74 18.23 26.38
#